data_56fcf0e1d56e6de16723fba0da73773e
#
_entry.id   56fcf0e1d56e6de16723fba0da73773e
#
_cell.length_a   1.000
_cell.length_b   1.000
_cell.length_c   1.000
_cell.angle_alpha   90.00
_cell.angle_beta   90.00
_cell.angle_gamma   90.00
#
_symmetry.space_group_name_H-M   'P 1'
#
loop_
_entity.id
_entity.type
_entity.pdbx_description
1 polymer ?
#
loop_
_entity_poly.entity_id
_entity_poly.type
_entity_poly.pdbx_seq_one_letter_code
_entity_poly.pdbx_strand_id
1 'polypeptide(L)'
;MEKEIKEEKTFDYTVEQFADLQLLRYVVHGFEDLSLEQKELVYYLSQAALEGRDILFDQNGKYNLVIRRMLETVYTDYQGNRADADFVNLKIYLKRVWFSNGIHHHYASDKFVPA
;
A
#
# COMPACT_ATOMS: atom_id res chain seq x y z
N MET A 1 -35.65 27.85 15.68
CA MET A 1 -34.59 26.99 16.19
C MET A 1 -34.28 25.94 15.11
N GLU A 2 -33.45 26.31 14.15
CA GLU A 2 -32.99 25.38 13.11
C GLU A 2 -31.93 24.48 13.74
N LYS A 3 -32.26 23.19 13.84
CA LYS A 3 -31.26 22.18 14.14
C LYS A 3 -30.37 22.03 12.90
N GLU A 4 -29.13 22.52 12.96
CA GLU A 4 -28.09 22.12 12.06
C GLU A 4 -27.97 20.60 12.14
N ILE A 5 -28.44 19.92 11.11
CA ILE A 5 -28.14 18.50 10.88
C ILE A 5 -26.67 18.49 10.47
N LYS A 6 -25.76 18.24 11.43
CA LYS A 6 -24.39 17.86 11.11
C LYS A 6 -24.47 16.58 10.29
N GLU A 7 -24.23 16.68 8.99
CA GLU A 7 -23.96 15.51 8.18
C GLU A 7 -22.79 14.77 8.83
N GLU A 8 -23.08 13.64 9.43
CA GLU A 8 -22.08 12.68 9.89
C GLU A 8 -21.32 12.21 8.64
N LYS A 9 -20.13 12.73 8.46
CA LYS A 9 -19.24 12.34 7.36
C LYS A 9 -18.95 10.86 7.53
N THR A 10 -19.65 10.02 6.78
CA THR A 10 -19.43 8.57 6.81
C THR A 10 -17.96 8.29 6.46
N PHE A 11 -17.28 7.50 7.31
CA PHE A 11 -15.90 7.13 7.08
C PHE A 11 -15.81 6.20 5.87
N ASP A 12 -14.97 6.56 4.91
CA ASP A 12 -14.71 5.74 3.74
C ASP A 12 -13.64 4.68 4.05
N TYR A 13 -14.07 3.43 4.13
CA TYR A 13 -13.19 2.29 4.41
C TYR A 13 -12.40 1.82 3.20
N THR A 14 -12.85 2.11 1.98
CA THR A 14 -12.15 1.73 0.75
C THR A 14 -11.16 2.81 0.34
N VAL A 15 -9.87 2.46 0.30
CA VAL A 15 -8.80 3.36 -0.16
C VAL A 15 -8.66 3.29 -1.67
N GLU A 16 -8.55 2.08 -2.22
CA GLU A 16 -8.32 1.84 -3.63
C GLU A 16 -8.70 0.40 -4.01
N GLN A 17 -9.08 0.21 -5.27
CA GLN A 17 -9.19 -1.09 -5.91
C GLN A 17 -8.27 -1.15 -7.13
N PHE A 18 -7.56 -2.25 -7.29
CA PHE A 18 -6.76 -2.53 -8.48
C PHE A 18 -6.66 -4.02 -8.72
N ALA A 19 -6.73 -4.45 -9.98
CA ALA A 19 -6.84 -5.85 -10.34
C ALA A 19 -8.01 -6.53 -9.57
N ASP A 20 -7.74 -7.63 -8.88
CA ASP A 20 -8.66 -8.36 -8.00
C ASP A 20 -8.47 -8.04 -6.50
N LEU A 21 -7.78 -6.94 -6.19
CA LEU A 21 -7.44 -6.52 -4.84
C LEU A 21 -8.18 -5.25 -4.45
N GLN A 22 -8.51 -5.16 -3.17
CA GLN A 22 -9.10 -4.00 -2.54
C GLN A 22 -8.30 -3.61 -1.29
N LEU A 23 -7.85 -2.35 -1.24
CA LEU A 23 -7.21 -1.78 -0.07
C LEU A 23 -8.26 -1.17 0.85
N LEU A 24 -8.27 -1.63 2.08
CA LEU A 24 -9.16 -1.13 3.13
C LEU A 24 -8.36 -0.38 4.19
N ARG A 25 -8.99 0.58 4.80
CA ARG A 25 -8.52 1.26 6.02
C ARG A 25 -9.59 1.18 7.09
N TYR A 26 -9.16 1.24 8.33
CA TYR A 26 -10.06 1.15 9.47
C TYR A 26 -9.84 2.32 10.43
N VAL A 27 -10.89 2.67 11.16
CA VAL A 27 -10.80 3.57 12.30
C VAL A 27 -10.24 2.78 13.49
N VAL A 28 -9.25 3.34 14.17
CA VAL A 28 -8.72 2.78 15.42
C VAL A 28 -9.45 3.47 16.57
N HIS A 29 -10.54 2.87 17.04
CA HIS A 29 -11.31 3.39 18.16
C HIS A 29 -10.45 3.40 19.44
N GLY A 30 -10.56 4.47 20.22
CA GLY A 30 -9.81 4.65 21.46
C GLY A 30 -8.40 5.24 21.28
N PHE A 31 -7.96 5.52 20.05
CA PHE A 31 -6.66 6.17 19.83
C PHE A 31 -6.62 7.57 20.44
N GLU A 32 -7.74 8.30 20.38
CA GLU A 32 -7.87 9.65 20.92
C GLU A 32 -7.73 9.68 22.44
N ASP A 33 -8.06 8.60 23.12
CA ASP A 33 -8.00 8.45 24.59
C ASP A 33 -6.58 8.21 25.12
N LEU A 34 -5.64 7.90 24.22
CA LEU A 34 -4.22 7.73 24.56
C LEU A 34 -3.61 9.06 25.03
N SER A 35 -2.67 9.00 25.98
CA SER A 35 -1.86 10.14 26.35
C SER A 35 -0.97 10.60 25.18
N LEU A 36 -0.48 11.83 25.24
CA LEU A 36 0.47 12.34 24.24
C LEU A 36 1.69 11.44 24.10
N GLU A 37 2.27 11.02 25.22
CA GLU A 37 3.44 10.14 25.25
C GLU A 37 3.16 8.78 24.57
N GLN A 38 1.97 8.22 24.80
CA GLN A 38 1.55 6.97 24.14
C GLN A 38 1.37 7.17 22.63
N LYS A 39 0.80 8.31 22.21
CA LYS A 39 0.65 8.64 20.79
C LYS A 39 2.01 8.82 20.10
N GLU A 40 2.95 9.49 20.77
CA GLU A 40 4.33 9.60 20.28
C GLU A 40 5.01 8.23 20.16
N LEU A 41 4.84 7.36 21.15
CA LEU A 41 5.38 6.01 21.10
C LEU A 41 4.82 5.23 19.88
N VAL A 42 3.51 5.26 19.66
CA VAL A 42 2.87 4.62 18.51
C VAL A 42 3.40 5.18 17.19
N TYR A 43 3.59 6.50 17.12
CA TYR A 43 4.17 7.14 15.94
C TYR A 43 5.58 6.60 15.64
N TYR A 44 6.47 6.61 16.62
CA TYR A 44 7.85 6.14 16.42
C TYR A 44 7.93 4.64 16.13
N LEU A 45 7.09 3.83 16.78
CA LEU A 45 6.99 2.40 16.46
C LEU A 45 6.51 2.17 15.03
N SER A 46 5.57 2.97 14.55
CA SER A 46 5.09 2.90 13.16
C SER A 46 6.19 3.28 12.17
N GLN A 47 6.99 4.32 12.48
CA GLN A 47 8.14 4.69 11.65
C GLN A 47 9.21 3.59 11.62
N ALA A 48 9.51 2.99 12.77
CA ALA A 48 10.45 1.87 12.86
C ALA A 48 9.97 0.66 12.04
N ALA A 49 8.68 0.34 12.08
CA ALA A 49 8.11 -0.75 11.30
C ALA A 49 8.25 -0.55 9.79
N LEU A 50 8.23 0.69 9.30
CA LEU A 50 8.44 0.99 7.87
C LEU A 50 9.86 0.64 7.39
N GLU A 51 10.86 0.69 8.25
CA GLU A 51 12.24 0.30 7.92
C GLU A 51 12.37 -1.21 7.66
N GLY A 52 11.45 -2.03 8.13
CA GLY A 52 11.41 -3.47 7.90
C GLY A 52 10.89 -3.91 6.53
N ARG A 53 10.46 -3.02 5.66
CA ARG A 53 9.87 -3.36 4.35
C ARG A 53 10.81 -4.20 3.49
N ASP A 54 12.05 -3.78 3.36
CA ASP A 54 13.03 -4.45 2.51
C ASP A 54 13.29 -5.89 2.95
N ILE A 55 13.24 -6.13 4.25
CA ILE A 55 13.40 -7.47 4.83
C ILE A 55 12.29 -8.40 4.35
N LEU A 56 11.04 -7.96 4.33
CA LEU A 56 9.91 -8.76 3.86
C LEU A 56 10.06 -9.15 2.38
N PHE A 57 10.45 -8.20 1.52
CA PHE A 57 10.71 -8.49 0.12
C PHE A 57 11.84 -9.48 -0.08
N ASP A 58 12.93 -9.33 0.65
CA ASP A 58 14.10 -10.22 0.59
C ASP A 58 13.79 -11.63 1.08
N GLN A 59 13.03 -11.77 2.16
CA GLN A 59 12.63 -13.07 2.71
C GLN A 59 11.66 -13.83 1.79
N ASN A 60 10.78 -13.11 1.08
CA ASN A 60 9.80 -13.74 0.19
C ASN A 60 10.38 -14.23 -1.14
N GLY A 61 11.58 -13.84 -1.49
CA GLY A 61 12.23 -14.28 -2.72
C GLY A 61 13.55 -13.56 -2.99
N LYS A 62 14.51 -14.33 -3.46
CA LYS A 62 15.90 -13.86 -3.69
C LYS A 62 16.01 -12.57 -4.53
N TYR A 63 15.12 -12.41 -5.50
CA TYR A 63 15.17 -11.29 -6.45
C TYR A 63 14.11 -10.22 -6.21
N ASN A 64 13.23 -10.41 -5.24
CA ASN A 64 12.07 -9.52 -5.02
C ASN A 64 12.47 -8.07 -4.79
N LEU A 65 13.52 -7.82 -4.00
CA LEU A 65 13.97 -6.47 -3.70
C LEU A 65 14.53 -5.76 -4.94
N VAL A 66 15.29 -6.48 -5.75
CA VAL A 66 15.84 -5.95 -7.01
C VAL A 66 14.72 -5.66 -8.01
N ILE A 67 13.77 -6.58 -8.14
CA ILE A 67 12.60 -6.41 -9.02
C ILE A 67 11.78 -5.18 -8.59
N ARG A 68 11.50 -5.04 -7.30
CA ARG A 68 10.76 -3.86 -6.79
C ARG A 68 11.48 -2.57 -7.14
N ARG A 69 12.77 -2.47 -6.85
CA ARG A 69 13.56 -1.26 -7.13
C ARG A 69 13.60 -0.93 -8.62
N MET A 70 13.73 -1.95 -9.46
CA MET A 70 13.69 -1.78 -10.92
C MET A 70 12.34 -1.24 -11.38
N LEU A 71 11.24 -1.82 -10.92
CA LEU A 71 9.89 -1.39 -11.28
C LEU A 71 9.59 0.03 -10.77
N GLU A 72 10.01 0.36 -9.56
CA GLU A 72 9.87 1.70 -8.98
C GLU A 72 10.66 2.74 -9.79
N THR A 73 11.88 2.41 -10.22
CA THR A 73 12.69 3.28 -11.08
C THR A 73 11.99 3.53 -12.41
N VAL A 74 11.51 2.48 -13.07
CA VAL A 74 10.74 2.63 -14.30
C VAL A 74 9.52 3.51 -14.09
N TYR A 75 8.78 3.28 -13.01
CA TYR A 75 7.57 4.04 -12.68
C TYR A 75 7.86 5.53 -12.45
N THR A 76 8.93 5.85 -11.74
CA THR A 76 9.30 7.25 -11.42
C THR A 76 9.90 7.98 -12.59
N ASP A 77 10.77 7.33 -13.35
CA ASP A 77 11.62 7.97 -14.34
C ASP A 77 11.05 7.95 -15.78
N TYR A 78 9.95 7.21 -15.99
CA TYR A 78 9.32 7.11 -17.30
C TYR A 78 8.83 8.47 -17.81
N GLN A 79 9.31 8.88 -18.97
CA GLN A 79 9.00 10.17 -19.60
C GLN A 79 7.98 10.07 -20.74
N GLY A 80 7.49 8.87 -21.05
CA GLY A 80 6.51 8.64 -22.10
C GLY A 80 5.08 8.91 -21.66
N ASN A 81 4.12 8.45 -22.47
CA ASN A 81 2.70 8.58 -22.18
C ASN A 81 2.28 7.64 -21.04
N ARG A 82 2.00 8.19 -19.86
CA ARG A 82 1.55 7.43 -18.68
C ARG A 82 0.14 6.87 -18.79
N ALA A 83 -0.64 7.28 -19.80
CA ALA A 83 -1.94 6.74 -20.12
C ALA A 83 -1.87 5.58 -21.14
N ASP A 84 -0.69 5.27 -21.64
CA ASP A 84 -0.48 4.11 -22.49
C ASP A 84 -0.83 2.82 -21.76
N ALA A 85 -1.43 1.87 -22.49
CA ALA A 85 -1.92 0.61 -21.92
C ALA A 85 -0.79 -0.19 -21.22
N ASP A 86 0.39 -0.23 -21.82
CA ASP A 86 1.53 -0.95 -21.27
C ASP A 86 2.01 -0.31 -19.95
N PHE A 87 2.02 1.03 -19.88
CA PHE A 87 2.37 1.72 -18.64
C PHE A 87 1.31 1.53 -17.54
N VAL A 88 0.03 1.53 -17.89
CA VAL A 88 -1.07 1.25 -16.96
C VAL A 88 -0.95 -0.17 -16.42
N ASN A 89 -0.65 -1.14 -17.27
CA ASN A 89 -0.44 -2.54 -16.85
C ASN A 89 0.80 -2.70 -15.97
N LEU A 90 1.89 -2.02 -16.28
CA LEU A 90 3.07 -1.97 -15.41
C LEU A 90 2.74 -1.42 -14.02
N LYS A 91 1.97 -0.35 -13.96
CA LYS A 91 1.54 0.25 -12.69
C LYS A 91 0.68 -0.71 -11.86
N ILE A 92 -0.25 -1.46 -12.49
CA ILE A 92 -1.06 -2.47 -11.82
C ILE A 92 -0.17 -3.59 -11.28
N TYR A 93 0.79 -4.05 -12.08
CA TYR A 93 1.75 -5.08 -11.67
C TYR A 93 2.62 -4.62 -10.49
N LEU A 94 3.14 -3.41 -10.54
CA LEU A 94 3.91 -2.81 -9.44
C LEU A 94 3.09 -2.74 -8.15
N LYS A 95 1.82 -2.35 -8.23
CA LYS A 95 0.92 -2.34 -7.08
C LYS A 95 0.70 -3.74 -6.49
N ARG A 96 0.59 -4.77 -7.33
CA ARG A 96 0.55 -6.17 -6.87
C ARG A 96 1.82 -6.57 -6.13
N VAL A 97 2.98 -6.21 -6.66
CA VAL A 97 4.28 -6.48 -6.04
C VAL A 97 4.38 -5.80 -4.68
N TRP A 98 3.96 -4.56 -4.57
CA TRP A 98 3.93 -3.84 -3.29
C TRP A 98 2.98 -4.50 -2.30
N PHE A 99 1.78 -4.85 -2.72
CA PHE A 99 0.78 -5.48 -1.86
C PHE A 99 1.23 -6.83 -1.32
N SER A 100 1.85 -7.64 -2.15
CA SER A 100 2.26 -9.02 -1.81
C SER A 100 3.69 -9.12 -1.25
N ASN A 101 4.42 -8.02 -1.14
CA ASN A 101 5.84 -7.98 -0.78
C ASN A 101 6.70 -8.90 -1.67
N GLY A 102 6.39 -8.95 -2.97
CA GLY A 102 7.10 -9.77 -3.94
C GLY A 102 6.26 -10.14 -5.15
N ILE A 103 6.83 -10.97 -6.01
CA ILE A 103 6.21 -11.38 -7.28
C ILE A 103 5.23 -12.55 -7.16
N HIS A 104 5.03 -13.08 -5.96
CA HIS A 104 4.11 -14.18 -5.69
C HIS A 104 2.90 -13.72 -4.89
N HIS A 105 1.79 -14.43 -5.05
CA HIS A 105 0.59 -14.17 -4.26
C HIS A 105 0.90 -14.24 -2.75
N HIS A 106 0.31 -13.35 -1.96
CA HIS A 106 0.59 -13.20 -0.52
C HIS A 106 0.14 -14.40 0.34
N TYR A 107 -0.71 -15.29 -0.17
CA TYR A 107 -1.15 -16.53 0.51
C TYR A 107 -0.79 -17.80 -0.25
N ALA A 108 -0.26 -17.69 -1.46
CA ALA A 108 -0.03 -18.84 -2.33
C ALA A 108 1.31 -18.71 -3.07
N SER A 109 1.70 -19.76 -3.76
CA SER A 109 2.92 -19.78 -4.58
C SER A 109 2.71 -19.27 -6.01
N ASP A 110 1.52 -18.81 -6.34
CA ASP A 110 1.21 -18.29 -7.67
C ASP A 110 2.04 -17.04 -7.99
N LYS A 111 2.76 -17.09 -9.10
CA LYS A 111 3.58 -15.99 -9.58
C LYS A 111 2.75 -15.03 -10.40
N PHE A 112 2.84 -13.74 -10.08
CA PHE A 112 2.25 -12.70 -10.91
C PHE A 112 3.08 -12.45 -12.17
N VAL A 113 2.39 -12.19 -13.26
CA VAL A 113 2.99 -11.73 -14.52
C VAL A 113 2.29 -10.44 -14.94
N PRO A 114 3.01 -9.52 -15.62
CA PRO A 114 2.37 -8.36 -16.23
C PRO A 114 1.34 -8.81 -17.28
N ALA A 115 0.25 -8.03 -17.44
CA ALA A 115 -0.73 -8.25 -18.50
C ALA A 115 -0.21 -7.77 -19.85
#